data_d56a9250a3e27f0b0d353b43d408a930
#
_entry.id   d56a9250a3e27f0b0d353b43d408a930
#
_cell.length_a   1.000
_cell.length_b   1.000
_cell.length_c   1.000
_cell.angle_alpha   90.00
_cell.angle_beta   90.00
_cell.angle_gamma   90.00
#
_symmetry.space_group_name_H-M   'P 1'
#
loop_
_entity.id
_entity.type
_entity.pdbx_description
1 polymer ?
#
loop_
_entity_poly.entity_id
_entity_poly.type
_entity_poly.pdbx_seq_one_letter_code
_entity_poly.pdbx_strand_id
1 'polypeptide(L)'
;MGKKSNVLVGIDIGTTKTIAIVGEVKPAGIDIIGVGITPAKELRKGGVVNIDSTVEAIKKAVEDAEHMSGCRINSAYVGIAGSHIKGQNSLGIVAVKGREVGEDALQRAIEASKAIAIPVDREILHTLPQSYVVDGQDGIRDPVGMSGVRLEAKVHIVTGAAASIQNVVKSVNRVGLDIEDVVLEQLAASEAILSPDEKD
;
A
#
# COMPACT_ATOMS: atom_id res chain seq x y z
N MET A 1 -3.10 12.51 29.65
CA MET A 1 -3.71 11.87 28.47
C MET A 1 -3.18 12.63 27.26
N GLY A 2 -2.15 12.08 26.58
CA GLY A 2 -1.61 12.68 25.36
C GLY A 2 -2.67 12.63 24.26
N LYS A 3 -2.93 13.76 23.60
CA LYS A 3 -3.65 13.79 22.32
C LYS A 3 -2.97 12.76 21.41
N LYS A 4 -3.69 11.72 20.93
CA LYS A 4 -3.24 10.96 19.77
C LYS A 4 -2.98 12.00 18.68
N SER A 5 -1.74 12.23 18.33
CA SER A 5 -1.41 13.11 17.22
C SER A 5 -1.99 12.43 15.96
N ASN A 6 -2.88 13.15 15.29
CA ASN A 6 -3.52 12.71 14.05
C ASN A 6 -2.52 12.88 12.89
N VAL A 7 -1.32 12.31 13.07
CA VAL A 7 -0.18 12.48 12.17
C VAL A 7 0.05 11.18 11.43
N LEU A 8 0.18 11.27 10.12
CA LEU A 8 0.60 10.20 9.22
C LEU A 8 1.99 10.50 8.67
N VAL A 9 2.80 9.48 8.52
CA VAL A 9 4.14 9.59 7.95
C VAL A 9 4.27 8.66 6.74
N GLY A 10 4.75 9.20 5.63
CA GLY A 10 5.09 8.44 4.43
C GLY A 10 6.60 8.52 4.18
N ILE A 11 7.20 7.39 3.81
CA ILE A 11 8.60 7.31 3.38
C ILE A 11 8.64 6.72 1.97
N ASP A 12 9.22 7.47 1.04
CA ASP A 12 9.53 7.03 -0.32
C ASP A 12 11.05 6.79 -0.44
N ILE A 13 11.41 5.56 -0.80
CA ILE A 13 12.82 5.16 -0.95
C ILE A 13 13.11 4.99 -2.44
N GLY A 14 13.29 6.12 -3.12
CA GLY A 14 13.50 6.17 -4.57
C GLY A 14 14.97 6.01 -4.98
N THR A 15 15.20 5.80 -6.29
CA THR A 15 16.55 5.59 -6.85
C THR A 15 17.43 6.83 -6.83
N THR A 16 16.84 8.02 -6.77
CA THR A 16 17.55 9.30 -6.81
C THR A 16 17.51 10.03 -5.48
N LYS A 17 16.47 9.84 -4.70
CA LYS A 17 16.23 10.49 -3.42
C LYS A 17 15.38 9.61 -2.51
N THR A 18 15.58 9.76 -1.21
CA THR A 18 14.70 9.26 -0.15
C THR A 18 13.95 10.46 0.42
N ILE A 19 12.64 10.33 0.57
CA ILE A 19 11.76 11.40 1.07
C ILE A 19 11.01 10.87 2.28
N ALA A 20 10.94 11.68 3.34
CA ALA A 20 10.02 11.48 4.46
C ALA A 20 9.04 12.65 4.50
N ILE A 21 7.75 12.38 4.57
CA ILE A 21 6.67 13.37 4.62
C ILE A 21 5.85 13.15 5.88
N VAL A 22 5.60 14.23 6.61
CA VAL A 22 4.74 14.24 7.80
C VAL A 22 3.48 15.03 7.47
N GLY A 23 2.33 14.38 7.57
CA GLY A 23 1.01 14.97 7.33
C GLY A 23 0.15 14.98 8.58
N GLU A 24 -0.52 16.09 8.85
CA GLU A 24 -1.54 16.20 9.90
C GLU A 24 -2.94 15.98 9.28
N VAL A 25 -3.65 14.97 9.76
CA VAL A 25 -5.01 14.65 9.28
C VAL A 25 -6.01 15.64 9.89
N LYS A 26 -6.72 16.35 9.04
CA LYS A 26 -7.77 17.32 9.38
C LYS A 26 -9.09 16.95 8.74
N PRO A 27 -10.24 17.50 9.19
CA PRO A 27 -11.53 17.24 8.55
C PRO A 27 -11.61 17.63 7.07
N ALA A 28 -10.76 18.59 6.65
CA ALA A 28 -10.70 19.07 5.27
C ALA A 28 -9.66 18.35 4.39
N GLY A 29 -8.88 17.42 4.95
CA GLY A 29 -7.82 16.72 4.23
C GLY A 29 -6.56 16.54 5.08
N ILE A 30 -5.42 16.40 4.41
CA ILE A 30 -4.11 16.23 5.05
C ILE A 30 -3.25 17.46 4.78
N ASP A 31 -2.80 18.13 5.83
CA ASP A 31 -1.83 19.22 5.74
C ASP A 31 -0.41 18.68 5.89
N ILE A 32 0.45 18.95 4.93
CA ILE A 32 1.87 18.59 5.03
C ILE A 32 2.57 19.57 5.98
N ILE A 33 3.07 19.05 7.11
CA ILE A 33 3.70 19.83 8.18
C ILE A 33 5.21 19.61 8.28
N GLY A 34 5.74 18.58 7.61
CA GLY A 34 7.17 18.30 7.57
C GLY A 34 7.57 17.51 6.34
N VAL A 35 8.74 17.84 5.79
CA VAL A 35 9.34 17.13 4.66
C VAL A 35 10.85 17.05 4.88
N GLY A 36 11.39 15.86 4.72
CA GLY A 36 12.83 15.63 4.66
C GLY A 36 13.20 14.96 3.34
N ILE A 37 14.26 15.44 2.69
CA ILE A 37 14.73 14.93 1.39
C ILE A 37 16.22 14.69 1.45
N THR A 38 16.63 13.45 1.16
CA THR A 38 18.05 13.08 1.10
C THR A 38 18.36 12.44 -0.24
N PRO A 39 19.45 12.80 -0.91
CA PRO A 39 19.89 12.09 -2.10
C PRO A 39 20.11 10.62 -1.82
N ALA A 40 19.49 9.74 -2.62
CA ALA A 40 19.73 8.30 -2.54
C ALA A 40 21.03 7.95 -3.25
N LYS A 41 21.81 7.06 -2.64
CA LYS A 41 23.00 6.46 -3.24
C LYS A 41 22.77 4.95 -3.30
N GLU A 42 23.11 4.33 -4.45
CA GLU A 42 23.14 2.87 -4.57
C GLU A 42 21.79 2.15 -4.51
N LEU A 43 20.68 2.80 -4.94
CA LEU A 43 19.47 2.11 -5.35
C LEU A 43 19.49 1.88 -6.87
N ARG A 44 19.13 0.68 -7.33
CA ARG A 44 19.02 0.36 -8.75
C ARG A 44 17.65 -0.24 -9.05
N LYS A 45 16.92 0.38 -9.98
CA LYS A 45 15.62 -0.10 -10.47
C LYS A 45 14.59 -0.38 -9.35
N GLY A 46 14.59 0.45 -8.30
CA GLY A 46 13.69 0.30 -7.15
C GLY A 46 14.12 -0.75 -6.12
N GLY A 47 15.31 -1.35 -6.27
CA GLY A 47 15.84 -2.32 -5.32
C GLY A 47 16.96 -1.74 -4.46
N VAL A 48 16.96 -2.06 -3.17
CA VAL A 48 18.05 -1.74 -2.23
C VAL A 48 19.28 -2.58 -2.60
N VAL A 49 20.35 -1.92 -3.06
CA VAL A 49 21.63 -2.57 -3.39
C VAL A 49 22.57 -2.55 -2.18
N ASN A 50 22.47 -1.51 -1.35
CA ASN A 50 23.26 -1.37 -0.13
C ASN A 50 22.34 -0.93 1.03
N ILE A 51 22.18 -1.80 2.02
CA ILE A 51 21.30 -1.54 3.16
C ILE A 51 21.83 -0.39 4.02
N ASP A 52 23.14 -0.31 4.25
CA ASP A 52 23.72 0.70 5.15
C ASP A 52 23.55 2.11 4.58
N SER A 53 23.83 2.30 3.30
CA SER A 53 23.60 3.59 2.64
C SER A 53 22.12 3.98 2.58
N THR A 54 21.22 3.01 2.44
CA THR A 54 19.77 3.24 2.49
C THR A 54 19.32 3.65 3.89
N VAL A 55 19.82 2.99 4.94
CA VAL A 55 19.55 3.34 6.35
C VAL A 55 19.98 4.78 6.64
N GLU A 56 21.18 5.20 6.23
CA GLU A 56 21.66 6.57 6.42
C GLU A 56 20.79 7.60 5.69
N ALA A 57 20.34 7.28 4.46
CA ALA A 57 19.45 8.17 3.71
C ALA A 57 18.07 8.32 4.37
N ILE A 58 17.48 7.21 4.83
CA ILE A 58 16.20 7.22 5.56
C ILE A 58 16.35 8.03 6.85
N LYS A 59 17.38 7.73 7.65
CA LYS A 59 17.62 8.41 8.92
C LYS A 59 17.69 9.93 8.74
N LYS A 60 18.46 10.39 7.78
CA LYS A 60 18.60 11.82 7.50
C LYS A 60 17.29 12.45 7.02
N ALA A 61 16.55 11.80 6.12
CA ALA A 61 15.26 12.30 5.66
C ALA A 61 14.25 12.38 6.82
N VAL A 62 14.24 11.40 7.71
CA VAL A 62 13.38 11.38 8.90
C VAL A 62 13.75 12.49 9.87
N GLU A 63 15.04 12.67 10.18
CA GLU A 63 15.53 13.75 11.05
C GLU A 63 15.13 15.14 10.51
N ASP A 64 15.29 15.39 9.22
CA ASP A 64 14.90 16.64 8.57
C ASP A 64 13.36 16.87 8.64
N ALA A 65 12.56 15.83 8.43
CA ALA A 65 11.11 15.89 8.55
C ALA A 65 10.64 16.12 10.00
N GLU A 66 11.29 15.49 10.98
CA GLU A 66 11.04 15.72 12.41
C GLU A 66 11.37 17.17 12.82
N HIS A 67 12.51 17.69 12.36
CA HIS A 67 12.90 19.08 12.61
C HIS A 67 11.90 20.08 12.05
N MET A 68 11.39 19.85 10.84
CA MET A 68 10.43 20.74 10.21
C MET A 68 9.04 20.66 10.86
N SER A 69 8.57 19.46 11.17
CA SER A 69 7.23 19.24 11.76
C SER A 69 7.16 19.49 13.25
N GLY A 70 8.29 19.41 13.97
CA GLY A 70 8.33 19.39 15.44
C GLY A 70 7.75 18.11 16.06
N CYS A 71 7.48 17.09 15.25
CA CYS A 71 6.92 15.80 15.68
C CYS A 71 7.99 14.73 15.69
N ARG A 72 7.95 13.81 16.65
CA ARG A 72 8.77 12.60 16.61
C ARG A 72 8.08 11.54 15.76
N ILE A 73 8.84 10.91 14.88
CA ILE A 73 8.36 9.85 13.99
C ILE A 73 8.70 8.49 14.62
N ASN A 74 7.67 7.67 14.88
CA ASN A 74 7.86 6.33 15.43
C ASN A 74 7.45 5.24 14.43
N SER A 75 6.52 5.55 13.53
CA SER A 75 6.03 4.63 12.50
C SER A 75 5.77 5.37 11.19
N ALA A 76 5.78 4.62 10.06
CA ALA A 76 5.53 5.18 8.74
C ALA A 76 4.92 4.16 7.77
N TYR A 77 4.17 4.67 6.79
CA TYR A 77 3.87 3.96 5.55
C TYR A 77 5.07 4.05 4.63
N VAL A 78 5.44 2.94 4.01
CA VAL A 78 6.65 2.87 3.18
C VAL A 78 6.28 2.59 1.73
N GLY A 79 6.67 3.48 0.84
CA GLY A 79 6.50 3.32 -0.60
C GLY A 79 7.45 2.26 -1.17
N ILE A 80 6.94 1.47 -2.11
CA ILE A 80 7.74 0.53 -2.88
C ILE A 80 7.37 0.59 -4.36
N ALA A 81 8.39 0.60 -5.22
CA ALA A 81 8.26 0.51 -6.67
C ALA A 81 9.41 -0.31 -7.25
N GLY A 82 9.34 -0.61 -8.54
CA GLY A 82 10.44 -1.23 -9.26
C GLY A 82 10.00 -2.36 -10.17
N SER A 83 10.94 -2.84 -10.99
CA SER A 83 10.69 -3.89 -11.99
C SER A 83 10.35 -5.27 -11.40
N HIS A 84 10.52 -5.43 -10.10
CA HIS A 84 10.17 -6.65 -9.37
C HIS A 84 8.68 -6.72 -8.99
N ILE A 85 7.94 -5.62 -9.15
CA ILE A 85 6.49 -5.58 -8.97
C ILE A 85 5.81 -6.21 -10.18
N LYS A 86 4.81 -7.04 -9.94
CA LYS A 86 3.95 -7.66 -10.97
C LYS A 86 2.51 -7.62 -10.53
N GLY A 87 1.63 -7.33 -11.48
CA GLY A 87 0.19 -7.42 -11.32
C GLY A 87 -0.39 -8.59 -12.12
N GLN A 88 -1.42 -9.22 -11.60
CA GLN A 88 -2.22 -10.23 -12.30
C GLN A 88 -3.67 -10.20 -11.83
N ASN A 89 -4.57 -10.48 -12.75
CA ASN A 89 -5.99 -10.57 -12.43
C ASN A 89 -6.33 -11.96 -11.89
N SER A 90 -7.20 -12.00 -10.92
CA SER A 90 -7.72 -13.21 -10.31
C SER A 90 -9.23 -13.13 -10.11
N LEU A 91 -9.84 -14.28 -9.96
CA LEU A 91 -11.28 -14.43 -9.75
C LEU A 91 -11.52 -15.27 -8.49
N GLY A 92 -12.21 -14.69 -7.51
CA GLY A 92 -12.67 -15.41 -6.34
C GLY A 92 -14.15 -15.71 -6.46
N ILE A 93 -14.56 -16.96 -6.25
CA ILE A 93 -15.95 -17.39 -6.41
C ILE A 93 -16.41 -18.04 -5.12
N VAL A 94 -17.57 -17.62 -4.62
CA VAL A 94 -18.19 -18.18 -3.41
C VAL A 94 -19.70 -18.35 -3.56
N ALA A 95 -20.25 -19.33 -2.84
CA ALA A 95 -21.70 -19.43 -2.66
C ALA A 95 -22.17 -18.41 -1.61
N VAL A 96 -23.31 -17.78 -1.90
CA VAL A 96 -23.99 -16.84 -1.01
C VAL A 96 -24.97 -17.60 -0.12
N LYS A 97 -24.80 -17.46 1.19
CA LYS A 97 -25.72 -18.03 2.19
C LYS A 97 -26.88 -17.07 2.39
N GLY A 98 -28.12 -17.63 2.51
CA GLY A 98 -29.30 -16.78 2.78
C GLY A 98 -29.88 -16.04 1.59
N ARG A 99 -29.36 -16.24 0.37
CA ARG A 99 -29.77 -15.60 -0.89
C ARG A 99 -29.65 -14.09 -0.95
N GLU A 100 -28.86 -13.50 -0.06
CA GLU A 100 -28.51 -12.09 -0.08
C GLU A 100 -27.00 -11.94 0.18
N VAL A 101 -26.32 -11.12 -0.60
CA VAL A 101 -24.89 -10.89 -0.48
C VAL A 101 -24.63 -10.04 0.75
N GLY A 102 -23.99 -10.61 1.75
CA GLY A 102 -23.51 -9.91 2.94
C GLY A 102 -22.01 -9.65 2.87
N GLU A 103 -21.51 -8.82 3.79
CA GLU A 103 -20.08 -8.49 3.94
C GLU A 103 -19.21 -9.76 4.09
N ASP A 104 -19.68 -10.80 4.77
CA ASP A 104 -18.95 -12.05 4.93
C ASP A 104 -18.75 -12.78 3.59
N ALA A 105 -19.74 -12.75 2.70
CA ALA A 105 -19.63 -13.31 1.36
C ALA A 105 -18.65 -12.51 0.50
N LEU A 106 -18.68 -11.17 0.61
CA LEU A 106 -17.75 -10.28 -0.05
C LEU A 106 -16.30 -10.58 0.35
N GLN A 107 -16.03 -10.59 1.65
CA GLN A 107 -14.68 -10.88 2.16
C GLN A 107 -14.19 -12.29 1.77
N ARG A 108 -15.06 -13.30 1.82
CA ARG A 108 -14.71 -14.65 1.36
C ARG A 108 -14.42 -14.71 -0.13
N ALA A 109 -15.13 -13.94 -0.97
CA ALA A 109 -14.85 -13.89 -2.41
C ALA A 109 -13.49 -13.24 -2.69
N ILE A 110 -13.17 -12.14 -2.00
CA ILE A 110 -11.86 -11.48 -2.09
C ILE A 110 -10.76 -12.44 -1.60
N GLU A 111 -10.95 -13.12 -0.48
CA GLU A 111 -9.96 -14.08 0.04
C GLU A 111 -9.77 -15.27 -0.91
N ALA A 112 -10.86 -15.80 -1.49
CA ALA A 112 -10.78 -16.86 -2.48
C ALA A 112 -9.99 -16.45 -3.73
N SER A 113 -10.00 -15.17 -4.11
CA SER A 113 -9.19 -14.66 -5.23
C SER A 113 -7.68 -14.75 -4.98
N LYS A 114 -7.24 -14.80 -3.72
CA LYS A 114 -5.83 -14.95 -3.35
C LYS A 114 -5.29 -16.39 -3.52
N ALA A 115 -6.19 -17.37 -3.72
CA ALA A 115 -5.81 -18.78 -3.91
C ALA A 115 -5.22 -19.07 -5.31
N ILE A 116 -4.40 -18.13 -5.82
CA ILE A 116 -3.64 -18.28 -7.06
C ILE A 116 -2.24 -18.81 -6.76
N ALA A 117 -1.63 -19.45 -7.74
CA ALA A 117 -0.24 -19.89 -7.61
C ALA A 117 0.70 -18.68 -7.62
N ILE A 118 1.16 -18.28 -6.44
CA ILE A 118 2.18 -17.27 -6.27
C ILE A 118 3.52 -17.98 -6.09
N PRO A 119 4.56 -17.63 -6.87
CA PRO A 119 5.91 -18.16 -6.67
C PRO A 119 6.40 -17.90 -5.23
N VAL A 120 7.15 -18.84 -4.65
CA VAL A 120 7.64 -18.81 -3.27
C VAL A 120 8.56 -17.63 -2.95
N ASP A 121 9.13 -17.02 -3.97
CA ASP A 121 9.99 -15.83 -3.89
C ASP A 121 9.22 -14.51 -3.99
N ARG A 122 7.87 -14.55 -3.96
CA ARG A 122 7.00 -13.37 -4.08
C ARG A 122 6.00 -13.29 -2.93
N GLU A 123 5.61 -12.08 -2.60
CA GLU A 123 4.59 -11.76 -1.59
C GLU A 123 3.51 -10.86 -2.22
N ILE A 124 2.26 -11.02 -1.74
CA ILE A 124 1.16 -10.12 -2.10
C ILE A 124 1.38 -8.79 -1.39
N LEU A 125 1.41 -7.71 -2.16
CA LEU A 125 1.43 -6.33 -1.65
C LEU A 125 0.01 -5.77 -1.54
N HIS A 126 -0.78 -5.92 -2.63
CA HIS A 126 -2.15 -5.40 -2.66
C HIS A 126 -3.10 -6.39 -3.30
N THR A 127 -4.32 -6.37 -2.81
CA THR A 127 -5.47 -7.09 -3.35
C THR A 127 -6.54 -6.05 -3.66
N LEU A 128 -6.76 -5.76 -4.94
CA LEU A 128 -7.56 -4.63 -5.40
C LEU A 128 -8.82 -5.14 -6.13
N PRO A 129 -9.98 -5.18 -5.47
CA PRO A 129 -11.24 -5.51 -6.12
C PRO A 129 -11.52 -4.51 -7.25
N GLN A 130 -11.91 -5.00 -8.43
CA GLN A 130 -12.22 -4.20 -9.61
C GLN A 130 -13.72 -4.14 -9.87
N SER A 131 -14.38 -5.28 -9.83
CA SER A 131 -15.82 -5.43 -9.98
C SER A 131 -16.28 -6.78 -9.44
N TYR A 132 -17.59 -6.93 -9.34
CA TYR A 132 -18.23 -8.15 -8.87
C TYR A 132 -19.24 -8.67 -9.89
N VAL A 133 -19.54 -9.97 -9.79
CA VAL A 133 -20.56 -10.65 -10.57
C VAL A 133 -21.49 -11.36 -9.60
N VAL A 134 -22.80 -11.10 -9.68
CA VAL A 134 -23.83 -11.80 -8.90
C VAL A 134 -24.73 -12.57 -9.86
N ASP A 135 -24.77 -13.90 -9.73
CA ASP A 135 -25.55 -14.80 -10.59
C ASP A 135 -25.40 -14.55 -12.10
N GLY A 136 -24.18 -14.16 -12.53
CA GLY A 136 -23.87 -13.87 -13.93
C GLY A 136 -24.07 -12.40 -14.35
N GLN A 137 -24.61 -11.53 -13.51
CA GLN A 137 -24.68 -10.12 -13.75
C GLN A 137 -23.33 -9.47 -13.43
N ASP A 138 -22.61 -9.02 -14.43
CA ASP A 138 -21.27 -8.42 -14.34
C ASP A 138 -21.30 -6.90 -14.10
N GLY A 139 -20.14 -6.32 -13.77
CA GLY A 139 -19.93 -4.88 -13.64
C GLY A 139 -20.50 -4.25 -12.37
N ILE A 140 -20.79 -5.06 -11.35
CA ILE A 140 -21.29 -4.57 -10.08
C ILE A 140 -20.13 -3.98 -9.27
N ARG A 141 -20.28 -2.73 -8.79
CA ARG A 141 -19.29 -2.05 -7.94
C ARG A 141 -19.49 -2.38 -6.46
N ASP A 142 -20.74 -2.43 -6.00
CA ASP A 142 -21.09 -2.79 -4.63
C ASP A 142 -22.18 -3.89 -4.65
N PRO A 143 -21.84 -5.14 -4.32
CA PRO A 143 -22.76 -6.25 -4.35
C PRO A 143 -23.55 -6.45 -3.05
N VAL A 144 -23.19 -5.74 -1.95
CA VAL A 144 -23.80 -5.95 -0.63
C VAL A 144 -25.28 -5.59 -0.66
N GLY A 145 -26.14 -6.48 -0.11
CA GLY A 145 -27.59 -6.34 -0.15
C GLY A 145 -28.26 -6.87 -1.42
N MET A 146 -27.50 -7.25 -2.45
CA MET A 146 -28.08 -7.85 -3.66
C MET A 146 -28.53 -9.28 -3.41
N SER A 147 -29.69 -9.63 -3.99
CA SER A 147 -30.17 -11.04 -3.98
C SER A 147 -29.39 -11.87 -4.98
N GLY A 148 -28.92 -13.05 -4.55
CA GLY A 148 -28.18 -13.98 -5.39
C GLY A 148 -27.69 -15.19 -4.62
N VAL A 149 -27.24 -16.21 -5.34
CA VAL A 149 -26.72 -17.47 -4.76
C VAL A 149 -25.24 -17.67 -5.04
N ARG A 150 -24.64 -16.90 -5.98
CA ARG A 150 -23.25 -16.96 -6.36
C ARG A 150 -22.67 -15.55 -6.47
N LEU A 151 -21.57 -15.31 -5.77
CA LEU A 151 -20.77 -14.08 -5.86
C LEU A 151 -19.40 -14.40 -6.45
N GLU A 152 -18.98 -13.60 -7.43
CA GLU A 152 -17.63 -13.61 -7.96
C GLU A 152 -16.99 -12.24 -7.73
N ALA A 153 -15.75 -12.20 -7.25
CA ALA A 153 -14.94 -10.99 -7.12
C ALA A 153 -13.85 -11.01 -8.19
N LYS A 154 -13.86 -10.05 -9.10
CA LYS A 154 -12.75 -9.79 -10.04
C LYS A 154 -11.73 -8.90 -9.35
N VAL A 155 -10.53 -9.40 -9.14
CA VAL A 155 -9.52 -8.77 -8.29
C VAL A 155 -8.21 -8.63 -9.04
N HIS A 156 -7.58 -7.48 -8.95
CA HIS A 156 -6.20 -7.29 -9.37
C HIS A 156 -5.26 -7.51 -8.19
N ILE A 157 -4.37 -8.49 -8.29
CA ILE A 157 -3.40 -8.83 -7.25
C ILE A 157 -2.04 -8.29 -7.66
N VAL A 158 -1.47 -7.44 -6.80
CA VAL A 158 -0.12 -6.91 -6.94
C VAL A 158 0.82 -7.68 -6.06
N THR A 159 1.91 -8.19 -6.64
CA THR A 159 2.94 -8.94 -5.93
C THR A 159 4.31 -8.29 -6.12
N GLY A 160 5.19 -8.41 -5.12
CA GLY A 160 6.58 -7.99 -5.17
C GLY A 160 7.53 -9.14 -4.88
N ALA A 161 8.81 -9.02 -5.26
CA ALA A 161 9.83 -9.98 -4.83
C ALA A 161 10.03 -9.88 -3.31
N ALA A 162 9.86 -10.99 -2.60
CA ALA A 162 9.94 -11.04 -1.14
C ALA A 162 11.26 -10.48 -0.60
N ALA A 163 12.38 -10.82 -1.23
CA ALA A 163 13.69 -10.30 -0.84
C ALA A 163 13.80 -8.78 -0.97
N SER A 164 13.19 -8.18 -2.01
CA SER A 164 13.19 -6.71 -2.21
C SER A 164 12.37 -6.02 -1.14
N ILE A 165 11.16 -6.53 -0.86
CA ILE A 165 10.29 -6.01 0.20
C ILE A 165 11.00 -6.09 1.55
N GLN A 166 11.57 -7.24 1.89
CA GLN A 166 12.26 -7.45 3.16
C GLN A 166 13.51 -6.58 3.33
N ASN A 167 14.24 -6.25 2.24
CA ASN A 167 15.36 -5.32 2.32
C ASN A 167 14.92 -3.90 2.65
N VAL A 168 13.78 -3.45 2.07
CA VAL A 168 13.16 -2.18 2.43
C VAL A 168 12.74 -2.19 3.90
N VAL A 169 11.98 -3.20 4.33
CA VAL A 169 11.53 -3.38 5.72
C VAL A 169 12.71 -3.38 6.71
N LYS A 170 13.76 -4.13 6.41
CA LYS A 170 14.98 -4.16 7.25
C LYS A 170 15.65 -2.79 7.33
N SER A 171 15.69 -2.04 6.24
CA SER A 171 16.32 -0.71 6.23
C SER A 171 15.55 0.27 7.12
N VAL A 172 14.22 0.28 7.06
CA VAL A 172 13.36 1.14 7.89
C VAL A 172 13.44 0.74 9.36
N ASN A 173 13.34 -0.55 9.67
CA ASN A 173 13.44 -1.05 11.05
C ASN A 173 14.81 -0.75 11.70
N ARG A 174 15.89 -0.75 10.93
CA ARG A 174 17.23 -0.39 11.42
C ARG A 174 17.37 1.09 11.80
N VAL A 175 16.52 1.96 11.29
CA VAL A 175 16.42 3.36 11.72
C VAL A 175 15.66 3.48 13.04
N GLY A 176 14.96 2.44 13.47
CA GLY A 176 14.15 2.40 14.70
C GLY A 176 12.69 2.80 14.46
N LEU A 177 12.21 2.70 13.22
CA LEU A 177 10.83 3.00 12.85
C LEU A 177 10.03 1.71 12.68
N ASP A 178 8.80 1.72 13.17
CA ASP A 178 7.82 0.69 12.87
C ASP A 178 7.18 0.97 11.48
N ILE A 179 6.81 -0.10 10.79
CA ILE A 179 6.14 0.01 9.48
C ILE A 179 4.64 -0.24 9.69
N GLU A 180 3.82 0.75 9.35
CA GLU A 180 2.37 0.62 9.37
C GLU A 180 1.89 -0.26 8.20
N ASP A 181 2.40 0.01 7.00
CA ASP A 181 2.16 -0.80 5.81
C ASP A 181 3.19 -0.50 4.71
N VAL A 182 3.30 -1.43 3.73
CA VAL A 182 4.12 -1.26 2.53
C VAL A 182 3.19 -1.01 1.34
N VAL A 183 3.27 0.17 0.76
CA VAL A 183 2.33 0.66 -0.26
C VAL A 183 3.02 0.78 -1.61
N LEU A 184 2.36 0.30 -2.67
CA LEU A 184 2.81 0.54 -4.04
C LEU A 184 2.79 2.04 -4.36
N GLU A 185 3.93 2.62 -4.74
CA GLU A 185 4.08 4.06 -5.00
C GLU A 185 3.10 4.56 -6.06
N GLN A 186 2.82 3.77 -7.11
CA GLN A 186 1.89 4.14 -8.16
C GLN A 186 0.45 4.30 -7.64
N LEU A 187 0.03 3.47 -6.67
CA LEU A 187 -1.29 3.62 -6.03
C LEU A 187 -1.31 4.87 -5.17
N ALA A 188 -0.30 5.09 -4.35
CA ALA A 188 -0.20 6.28 -3.52
C ALA A 188 -0.18 7.57 -4.37
N ALA A 189 0.58 7.58 -5.48
CA ALA A 189 0.63 8.70 -6.40
C ALA A 189 -0.72 8.94 -7.07
N SER A 190 -1.41 7.89 -7.52
CA SER A 190 -2.74 8.03 -8.15
C SER A 190 -3.76 8.63 -7.17
N GLU A 191 -3.74 8.20 -5.91
CA GLU A 191 -4.62 8.76 -4.88
C GLU A 191 -4.35 10.24 -4.60
N ALA A 192 -3.08 10.66 -4.69
CA ALA A 192 -2.68 12.03 -4.40
C ALA A 192 -2.93 13.02 -5.55
N ILE A 193 -2.92 12.55 -6.82
CA ILE A 193 -2.86 13.44 -7.99
C ILE A 193 -4.11 13.33 -8.87
N LEU A 194 -4.71 12.14 -9.00
CA LEU A 194 -5.83 11.94 -9.90
C LEU A 194 -7.15 12.39 -9.26
N SER A 195 -7.93 13.14 -10.01
CA SER A 195 -9.32 13.42 -9.67
C SER A 195 -10.18 12.15 -9.76
N PRO A 196 -11.39 12.12 -9.17
CA PRO A 196 -12.29 10.97 -9.29
C PRO A 196 -12.57 10.57 -10.73
N ASP A 197 -12.74 11.54 -11.64
CA ASP A 197 -13.03 11.31 -13.05
C ASP A 197 -11.83 10.72 -13.83
N GLU A 198 -10.61 10.90 -13.33
CA GLU A 198 -9.38 10.35 -13.93
C GLU A 198 -9.03 8.95 -13.40
N LYS A 199 -9.72 8.50 -12.35
CA LYS A 199 -9.57 7.15 -11.78
C LYS A 199 -10.54 6.13 -12.38
N ASP A 200 -11.57 6.58 -13.13
CA ASP A 200 -12.53 5.75 -13.85
C ASP A 200 -11.97 5.31 -15.27
#